data_fbbdc6080999d197ec75f167d68de2c7
#
_entry.id   fbbdc6080999d197ec75f167d68de2c7
#
_cell.length_a   1.000
_cell.length_b   1.000
_cell.length_c   1.000
_cell.angle_alpha   90.00
_cell.angle_beta   90.00
_cell.angle_gamma   90.00
#
_symmetry.space_group_name_H-M   'P 1'
#
loop_
_entity.id
_entity.type
_entity.pdbx_description
1 polymer ?
#
loop_
_entity_poly.entity_id
_entity_poly.type
_entity_poly.pdbx_seq_one_letter_code
_entity_poly.pdbx_strand_id
1 'polypeptide(L)'
;MIRLILLSDFTESFSYNLLKGVLMYANSHEPWVVCRMPLSYKQTYGIKGVLKWAKTWHADAIIGRFDNDDNVEIFRENGIIAIAQDYKARFSNIPNITGDYYKTGRMAAEFFLRKGYQNFAFYGYRDTVWSQERCEGFYKCIAEHGFGNCFQSYQEQSLDDLWFYEAPPLLKWLQSLPLPTALFACDDNQGNRITELCKVNNIRVPDKIAILGVDNDEIICNLSDPPLSSISHNIVRGGFEAAELIVRLLNEEKVNYQDVVLQPINIINRLSTDFYSTTDTHIQTILKYINKHRSEEHTSELQSLRHLVCRLLLEK
;
A
#
# COMPACT_ATOMS: atom_id res chain seq x y z
N MET A 1 -24.73 -9.10 20.69
CA MET A 1 -24.63 -8.94 19.21
C MET A 1 -24.20 -7.50 18.92
N ILE A 2 -23.04 -7.31 18.34
CA ILE A 2 -22.44 -6.00 18.08
C ILE A 2 -22.84 -5.48 16.67
N ARG A 3 -23.17 -4.19 16.58
CA ARG A 3 -23.50 -3.49 15.33
C ARG A 3 -22.38 -2.55 14.94
N LEU A 4 -21.63 -2.92 13.93
CA LEU A 4 -20.48 -2.17 13.41
C LEU A 4 -20.84 -1.44 12.12
N ILE A 5 -20.52 -0.15 12.03
CA ILE A 5 -20.45 0.58 10.75
C ILE A 5 -18.99 0.54 10.25
N LEU A 6 -18.81 0.12 9.01
CA LEU A 6 -17.55 0.27 8.30
C LEU A 6 -17.73 1.34 7.22
N LEU A 7 -17.23 2.55 7.48
CA LEU A 7 -17.25 3.71 6.59
C LEU A 7 -15.95 3.75 5.79
N SER A 8 -15.95 3.16 4.61
CA SER A 8 -14.72 2.96 3.83
C SER A 8 -15.02 2.90 2.33
N ASP A 9 -13.96 2.96 1.52
CA ASP A 9 -14.04 2.73 0.09
C ASP A 9 -13.98 1.24 -0.22
N PHE A 10 -15.10 0.68 -0.65
CA PHE A 10 -15.22 -0.73 -1.01
C PHE A 10 -14.84 -1.02 -2.47
N THR A 11 -14.27 -0.08 -3.18
CA THR A 11 -13.62 -0.34 -4.47
C THR A 11 -12.17 -0.79 -4.30
N GLU A 12 -11.60 -0.60 -3.10
CA GLU A 12 -10.23 -0.98 -2.74
C GLU A 12 -10.19 -2.33 -1.99
N SER A 13 -9.21 -3.16 -2.30
CA SER A 13 -9.00 -4.46 -1.64
C SER A 13 -8.71 -4.31 -0.14
N PHE A 14 -8.12 -3.19 0.29
CA PHE A 14 -7.88 -2.87 1.69
C PHE A 14 -9.15 -3.01 2.53
N SER A 15 -10.25 -2.38 2.11
CA SER A 15 -11.53 -2.38 2.84
C SER A 15 -12.14 -3.77 2.96
N TYR A 16 -12.04 -4.58 1.90
CA TYR A 16 -12.49 -5.98 1.93
C TYR A 16 -11.64 -6.85 2.85
N ASN A 17 -10.33 -6.69 2.82
CA ASN A 17 -9.42 -7.45 3.67
C ASN A 17 -9.59 -7.07 5.14
N LEU A 18 -9.80 -5.79 5.44
CA LEU A 18 -10.12 -5.33 6.80
C LEU A 18 -11.43 -5.95 7.29
N LEU A 19 -12.50 -5.87 6.48
CA LEU A 19 -13.79 -6.50 6.77
C LEU A 19 -13.66 -8.01 6.99
N LYS A 20 -12.87 -8.71 6.17
CA LYS A 20 -12.60 -10.14 6.32
C LYS A 20 -12.01 -10.45 7.70
N GLY A 21 -11.07 -9.65 8.17
CA GLY A 21 -10.49 -9.78 9.51
C GLY A 21 -11.52 -9.60 10.62
N VAL A 22 -12.35 -8.56 10.52
CA VAL A 22 -13.46 -8.30 11.46
C VAL A 22 -14.41 -9.50 11.51
N LEU A 23 -14.82 -10.03 10.34
CA LEU A 23 -15.71 -11.18 10.28
C LEU A 23 -15.07 -12.45 10.83
N MET A 24 -13.76 -12.65 10.66
CA MET A 24 -13.05 -13.78 11.30
C MET A 24 -13.11 -13.71 12.83
N TYR A 25 -12.95 -12.51 13.40
CA TYR A 25 -13.12 -12.32 14.85
C TYR A 25 -14.57 -12.62 15.27
N ALA A 26 -15.53 -12.00 14.60
CA ALA A 26 -16.97 -12.14 14.91
C ALA A 26 -17.42 -13.60 14.85
N ASN A 27 -17.02 -14.35 13.82
CA ASN A 27 -17.40 -15.76 13.66
C ASN A 27 -16.81 -16.69 14.73
N SER A 28 -15.71 -16.28 15.37
CA SER A 28 -15.06 -17.09 16.43
C SER A 28 -15.54 -16.73 17.85
N HIS A 29 -16.31 -15.66 18.03
CA HIS A 29 -16.77 -15.18 19.35
C HIS A 29 -18.29 -15.05 19.41
N GLU A 30 -18.82 -13.95 18.92
CA GLU A 30 -20.25 -13.66 18.90
C GLU A 30 -20.67 -13.03 17.56
N PRO A 31 -21.91 -13.21 17.11
CA PRO A 31 -22.33 -12.68 15.81
C PRO A 31 -22.41 -11.15 15.82
N TRP A 32 -21.83 -10.55 14.78
CA TRP A 32 -21.90 -9.12 14.49
C TRP A 32 -22.81 -8.83 13.31
N VAL A 33 -23.38 -7.63 13.29
CA VAL A 33 -24.04 -7.08 12.11
C VAL A 33 -23.20 -5.92 11.59
N VAL A 34 -22.78 -6.01 10.33
CA VAL A 34 -21.91 -5.00 9.74
C VAL A 34 -22.66 -4.21 8.65
N CYS A 35 -22.74 -2.90 8.84
CA CYS A 35 -23.19 -1.95 7.83
C CYS A 35 -22.00 -1.43 7.04
N ARG A 36 -21.93 -1.73 5.75
CA ARG A 36 -20.93 -1.16 4.83
C ARG A 36 -21.43 0.20 4.34
N MET A 37 -20.89 1.27 4.90
CA MET A 37 -21.25 2.64 4.53
C MET A 37 -20.22 3.20 3.55
N PRO A 38 -20.62 3.59 2.32
CA PRO A 38 -19.68 4.17 1.36
C PRO A 38 -19.28 5.58 1.77
N LEU A 39 -18.08 6.02 1.38
CA LEU A 39 -17.57 7.37 1.66
C LEU A 39 -18.47 8.47 1.07
N SER A 40 -19.13 8.20 -0.07
CA SER A 40 -20.08 9.12 -0.68
C SER A 40 -21.23 9.53 0.25
N TYR A 41 -21.62 8.67 1.19
CA TYR A 41 -22.62 9.03 2.21
C TYR A 41 -22.09 10.16 3.12
N LYS A 42 -20.84 10.02 3.61
CA LYS A 42 -20.21 11.07 4.41
C LYS A 42 -19.99 12.36 3.60
N GLN A 43 -19.56 12.23 2.33
CA GLN A 43 -19.40 13.40 1.44
C GLN A 43 -20.71 14.17 1.26
N THR A 44 -21.85 13.48 1.17
CA THR A 44 -23.15 14.10 0.97
C THR A 44 -23.73 14.69 2.25
N TYR A 45 -23.64 14.00 3.38
CA TYR A 45 -24.35 14.34 4.61
C TYR A 45 -23.43 14.80 5.76
N GLY A 46 -22.12 14.80 5.54
CA GLY A 46 -21.12 15.13 6.54
C GLY A 46 -21.07 14.15 7.70
N ILE A 47 -20.14 14.39 8.63
CA ILE A 47 -19.95 13.55 9.83
C ILE A 47 -21.22 13.52 10.72
N LYS A 48 -21.99 14.62 10.78
CA LYS A 48 -23.25 14.67 11.51
C LYS A 48 -24.32 13.76 10.91
N GLY A 49 -24.34 13.61 9.58
CA GLY A 49 -25.22 12.68 8.89
C GLY A 49 -24.87 11.23 9.21
N VAL A 50 -23.56 10.92 9.24
CA VAL A 50 -23.06 9.60 9.66
C VAL A 50 -23.48 9.29 11.09
N LEU A 51 -23.31 10.22 12.04
CA LEU A 51 -23.76 10.05 13.43
C LEU A 51 -25.28 9.85 13.52
N LYS A 52 -26.07 10.63 12.77
CA LYS A 52 -27.53 10.48 12.74
C LYS A 52 -27.93 9.05 12.33
N TRP A 53 -27.30 8.55 11.26
CA TRP A 53 -27.54 7.18 10.82
C TRP A 53 -27.09 6.15 11.86
N ALA A 54 -25.90 6.31 12.43
CA ALA A 54 -25.37 5.43 13.45
C ALA A 54 -26.30 5.30 14.65
N LYS A 55 -26.88 6.42 15.13
CA LYS A 55 -27.90 6.44 16.20
C LYS A 55 -29.20 5.72 15.80
N THR A 56 -29.73 6.00 14.60
CA THR A 56 -30.95 5.38 14.10
C THR A 56 -30.79 3.87 13.96
N TRP A 57 -29.60 3.42 13.54
CA TRP A 57 -29.28 2.01 13.36
C TRP A 57 -28.82 1.33 14.65
N HIS A 58 -28.67 2.10 15.76
CA HIS A 58 -28.15 1.63 17.05
C HIS A 58 -26.77 1.00 16.92
N ALA A 59 -25.85 1.70 16.25
CA ALA A 59 -24.48 1.23 16.12
C ALA A 59 -23.74 1.25 17.46
N ASP A 60 -23.01 0.19 17.78
CA ASP A 60 -22.11 0.10 18.93
C ASP A 60 -20.73 0.68 18.59
N ALA A 61 -20.29 0.53 17.35
CA ALA A 61 -18.99 0.98 16.90
C ALA A 61 -19.00 1.44 15.43
N ILE A 62 -18.01 2.27 15.08
CA ILE A 62 -17.69 2.67 13.73
C ILE A 62 -16.18 2.57 13.49
N ILE A 63 -15.78 1.88 12.43
CA ILE A 63 -14.45 2.00 11.84
C ILE A 63 -14.60 2.87 10.60
N GLY A 64 -13.88 4.00 10.53
CA GLY A 64 -14.12 4.94 9.46
C GLY A 64 -12.91 5.71 8.95
N ARG A 65 -12.96 6.06 7.66
CA ARG A 65 -12.08 7.04 7.05
C ARG A 65 -12.66 8.43 7.28
N PHE A 66 -12.04 9.15 8.22
CA PHE A 66 -12.44 10.50 8.60
C PHE A 66 -11.49 11.54 8.00
N ASP A 67 -11.98 12.75 7.77
CA ASP A 67 -11.16 13.90 7.36
C ASP A 67 -10.60 14.62 8.60
N ASN A 68 -9.54 15.42 8.42
CA ASN A 68 -8.85 16.08 9.53
C ASN A 68 -9.75 17.05 10.32
N ASP A 69 -10.76 17.60 9.68
CA ASP A 69 -11.74 18.53 10.24
C ASP A 69 -13.00 17.83 10.78
N ASP A 70 -13.11 16.51 10.59
CA ASP A 70 -14.21 15.75 11.16
C ASP A 70 -14.12 15.74 12.71
N ASN A 71 -15.16 16.20 13.37
CA ASN A 71 -15.27 16.07 14.83
C ASN A 71 -15.65 14.62 15.20
N VAL A 72 -14.66 13.75 15.39
CA VAL A 72 -14.87 12.34 15.74
C VAL A 72 -15.31 12.10 17.19
N GLU A 73 -15.12 13.10 18.08
CA GLU A 73 -15.57 13.03 19.49
C GLU A 73 -17.08 12.85 19.61
N ILE A 74 -17.85 13.33 18.63
CA ILE A 74 -19.30 13.19 18.64
C ILE A 74 -19.77 11.73 18.73
N PHE A 75 -18.99 10.77 18.27
CA PHE A 75 -19.33 9.35 18.40
C PHE A 75 -19.22 8.92 19.87
N ARG A 76 -18.10 9.23 20.54
CA ARG A 76 -17.87 8.92 21.94
C ARG A 76 -18.92 9.59 22.84
N GLU A 77 -19.25 10.85 22.60
CA GLU A 77 -20.28 11.60 23.31
C GLU A 77 -21.68 10.94 23.22
N ASN A 78 -21.89 10.11 22.19
CA ASN A 78 -23.12 9.37 21.97
C ASN A 78 -22.99 7.86 22.24
N GLY A 79 -21.94 7.43 22.96
CA GLY A 79 -21.74 6.04 23.36
C GLY A 79 -21.33 5.09 22.22
N ILE A 80 -20.80 5.61 21.11
CA ILE A 80 -20.37 4.84 19.95
C ILE A 80 -18.84 4.81 19.92
N ILE A 81 -18.24 3.62 19.91
CA ILE A 81 -16.79 3.45 19.77
C ILE A 81 -16.39 3.84 18.36
N ALA A 82 -15.43 4.76 18.23
CA ALA A 82 -14.88 5.16 16.93
C ALA A 82 -13.41 4.72 16.81
N ILE A 83 -13.05 4.11 15.68
CA ILE A 83 -11.67 3.81 15.26
C ILE A 83 -11.46 4.44 13.89
N ALA A 84 -10.41 5.24 13.74
CA ALA A 84 -10.10 5.87 12.46
C ALA A 84 -9.25 4.92 11.58
N GLN A 85 -9.57 4.82 10.31
CA GLN A 85 -8.63 4.40 9.29
C GLN A 85 -7.82 5.64 8.92
N ASP A 86 -6.50 5.64 9.13
CA ASP A 86 -5.68 6.80 8.79
C ASP A 86 -5.68 7.10 7.28
N TYR A 87 -5.57 8.38 6.97
CA TYR A 87 -5.61 8.86 5.58
C TYR A 87 -4.74 10.11 5.41
N LYS A 88 -5.29 11.30 5.64
CA LYS A 88 -4.56 12.57 5.59
C LYS A 88 -3.86 12.88 6.92
N ALA A 89 -4.36 12.34 8.04
CA ALA A 89 -3.73 12.42 9.36
C ALA A 89 -4.12 11.21 10.23
N ARG A 90 -3.44 11.08 11.36
CA ARG A 90 -3.83 10.22 12.47
C ARG A 90 -4.54 11.05 13.53
N PHE A 91 -5.56 10.48 14.13
CA PHE A 91 -6.29 11.09 15.24
C PHE A 91 -5.57 10.79 16.55
N SER A 92 -5.46 11.80 17.43
CA SER A 92 -4.84 11.67 18.75
C SER A 92 -5.83 11.27 19.85
N ASN A 93 -7.13 11.38 19.58
CA ASN A 93 -8.23 11.24 20.55
C ASN A 93 -9.08 9.98 20.36
N ILE A 94 -8.81 9.21 19.32
CA ILE A 94 -9.39 7.88 19.06
C ILE A 94 -8.30 6.94 18.53
N PRO A 95 -8.43 5.61 18.66
CA PRO A 95 -7.51 4.66 18.04
C PRO A 95 -7.50 4.78 16.52
N ASN A 96 -6.35 4.51 15.91
CA ASN A 96 -6.20 4.44 14.47
C ASN A 96 -5.90 3.00 14.02
N ILE A 97 -6.40 2.64 12.84
CA ILE A 97 -5.85 1.55 12.03
C ILE A 97 -4.86 2.20 11.09
N THR A 98 -3.59 1.96 11.32
CA THR A 98 -2.46 2.58 10.60
C THR A 98 -1.47 1.51 10.14
N GLY A 99 -0.48 1.87 9.33
CA GLY A 99 0.59 0.98 8.91
C GLY A 99 1.96 1.42 9.43
N ASP A 100 2.89 0.47 9.53
CA ASP A 100 4.32 0.79 9.64
C ASP A 100 4.83 1.16 8.24
N TYR A 101 4.43 2.36 7.80
CA TYR A 101 4.68 2.85 6.46
C TYR A 101 6.16 3.20 6.23
N TYR A 102 6.83 3.64 7.28
CA TYR A 102 8.26 3.88 7.23
C TYR A 102 9.04 2.58 6.96
N LYS A 103 8.69 1.50 7.66
CA LYS A 103 9.26 0.17 7.43
C LYS A 103 8.92 -0.37 6.04
N THR A 104 7.71 -0.08 5.54
CA THR A 104 7.31 -0.42 4.16
C THR A 104 8.23 0.24 3.14
N GLY A 105 8.52 1.53 3.31
CA GLY A 105 9.46 2.26 2.47
C GLY A 105 10.88 1.69 2.54
N ARG A 106 11.38 1.38 3.74
CA ARG A 106 12.68 0.71 3.91
C ARG A 106 12.74 -0.64 3.21
N MET A 107 11.69 -1.45 3.33
CA MET A 107 11.60 -2.76 2.65
C MET A 107 11.71 -2.62 1.12
N ALA A 108 11.06 -1.60 0.53
CA ALA A 108 11.16 -1.29 -0.89
C ALA A 108 12.60 -0.90 -1.29
N ALA A 109 13.25 -0.05 -0.50
CA ALA A 109 14.63 0.39 -0.74
C ALA A 109 15.61 -0.80 -0.69
N GLU A 110 15.56 -1.60 0.37
CA GLU A 110 16.41 -2.78 0.53
C GLU A 110 16.21 -3.80 -0.60
N PHE A 111 14.97 -3.95 -1.07
CA PHE A 111 14.67 -4.81 -2.20
C PHE A 111 15.38 -4.37 -3.48
N PHE A 112 15.31 -3.08 -3.81
CA PHE A 112 15.95 -2.55 -5.01
C PHE A 112 17.47 -2.47 -4.89
N LEU A 113 17.99 -2.15 -3.70
CA LEU A 113 19.43 -2.19 -3.42
C LEU A 113 20.00 -3.59 -3.65
N ARG A 114 19.32 -4.64 -3.15
CA ARG A 114 19.72 -6.05 -3.41
C ARG A 114 19.68 -6.43 -4.89
N LYS A 115 18.86 -5.75 -5.70
CA LYS A 115 18.83 -5.92 -7.17
C LYS A 115 19.90 -5.11 -7.91
N GLY A 116 20.72 -4.34 -7.19
CA GLY A 116 21.84 -3.57 -7.74
C GLY A 116 21.46 -2.24 -8.38
N TYR A 117 20.25 -1.71 -8.11
CA TYR A 117 19.87 -0.38 -8.61
C TYR A 117 20.69 0.72 -7.91
N GLN A 118 20.99 1.77 -8.65
CA GLN A 118 21.73 2.95 -8.19
C GLN A 118 20.92 4.25 -8.38
N ASN A 119 19.86 4.23 -9.18
CA ASN A 119 18.95 5.35 -9.35
C ASN A 119 17.58 4.97 -8.82
N PHE A 120 16.99 5.85 -8.03
CA PHE A 120 15.76 5.59 -7.30
C PHE A 120 14.75 6.70 -7.51
N ALA A 121 13.50 6.32 -7.63
CA ALA A 121 12.41 7.25 -7.79
C ALA A 121 11.23 6.86 -6.89
N PHE A 122 10.47 7.86 -6.46
CA PHE A 122 9.22 7.67 -5.72
C PHE A 122 8.08 8.42 -6.40
N TYR A 123 6.94 7.77 -6.52
CA TYR A 123 5.71 8.38 -7.00
C TYR A 123 4.60 8.25 -5.97
N GLY A 124 3.96 9.35 -5.58
CA GLY A 124 2.92 9.32 -4.55
C GLY A 124 2.21 10.65 -4.33
N TYR A 125 1.71 10.87 -3.12
CA TYR A 125 0.91 12.03 -2.72
C TYR A 125 1.53 12.79 -1.54
N ARG A 126 1.29 14.11 -1.50
CA ARG A 126 1.77 15.00 -0.44
C ARG A 126 0.83 15.10 0.75
N ASP A 127 -0.44 14.82 0.55
CA ASP A 127 -1.51 15.05 1.54
C ASP A 127 -1.93 13.77 2.29
N THR A 128 -1.21 12.66 2.13
CA THR A 128 -1.52 11.41 2.80
C THR A 128 -0.37 10.91 3.67
N VAL A 129 -0.70 10.49 4.88
CA VAL A 129 0.29 10.01 5.88
C VAL A 129 1.07 8.82 5.34
N TRP A 130 0.38 7.83 4.81
CA TRP A 130 0.99 6.59 4.33
C TRP A 130 1.93 6.81 3.14
N SER A 131 1.61 7.73 2.23
CA SER A 131 2.48 8.06 1.10
C SER A 131 3.75 8.77 1.56
N GLN A 132 3.62 9.75 2.45
CA GLN A 132 4.76 10.51 2.96
C GLN A 132 5.72 9.64 3.77
N GLU A 133 5.22 8.83 4.69
CA GLU A 133 6.07 7.96 5.51
C GLU A 133 6.72 6.84 4.69
N ARG A 134 6.03 6.28 3.67
CA ARG A 134 6.63 5.35 2.69
C ARG A 134 7.77 6.02 1.93
N CYS A 135 7.58 7.26 1.45
CA CYS A 135 8.62 8.04 0.79
C CYS A 135 9.82 8.30 1.71
N GLU A 136 9.56 8.71 2.94
CA GLU A 136 10.61 9.00 3.91
C GLU A 136 11.45 7.75 4.25
N GLY A 137 10.80 6.62 4.54
CA GLY A 137 11.47 5.36 4.82
C GLY A 137 12.30 4.86 3.64
N PHE A 138 11.78 5.00 2.42
CA PHE A 138 12.48 4.68 1.18
C PHE A 138 13.73 5.54 1.00
N TYR A 139 13.58 6.88 1.06
CA TYR A 139 14.67 7.83 0.90
C TYR A 139 15.77 7.65 1.95
N LYS A 140 15.41 7.54 3.24
CA LYS A 140 16.41 7.40 4.31
C LYS A 140 17.25 6.14 4.15
N CYS A 141 16.61 5.01 3.81
CA CYS A 141 17.35 3.77 3.56
C CYS A 141 18.33 3.90 2.39
N ILE A 142 17.91 4.52 1.29
CA ILE A 142 18.78 4.77 0.12
C ILE A 142 19.93 5.71 0.49
N ALA A 143 19.67 6.76 1.25
CA ALA A 143 20.67 7.71 1.69
C ALA A 143 21.71 7.08 2.63
N GLU A 144 21.28 6.20 3.55
CA GLU A 144 22.16 5.41 4.43
C GLU A 144 23.14 4.54 3.64
N HIS A 145 22.75 4.11 2.42
CA HIS A 145 23.60 3.32 1.52
C HIS A 145 24.40 4.17 0.52
N GLY A 146 24.42 5.50 0.67
CA GLY A 146 25.21 6.41 -0.15
C GLY A 146 24.56 6.88 -1.45
N PHE A 147 23.28 6.55 -1.70
CA PHE A 147 22.56 6.90 -2.92
C PHE A 147 21.58 8.08 -2.76
N GLY A 148 21.68 8.86 -1.69
CA GLY A 148 20.75 9.98 -1.44
C GLY A 148 20.68 11.01 -2.58
N ASN A 149 21.80 11.25 -3.30
CA ASN A 149 21.84 12.15 -4.45
C ASN A 149 21.28 11.53 -5.75
N CYS A 150 20.98 10.22 -5.73
CA CYS A 150 20.43 9.48 -6.87
C CYS A 150 18.91 9.24 -6.71
N PHE A 151 18.25 9.98 -5.80
CA PHE A 151 16.83 9.89 -5.53
C PHE A 151 16.07 11.07 -6.15
N GLN A 152 14.94 10.76 -6.78
CA GLN A 152 13.99 11.74 -7.29
C GLN A 152 12.57 11.36 -6.84
N SER A 153 11.71 12.34 -6.59
CA SER A 153 10.31 12.10 -6.29
C SER A 153 9.38 12.98 -7.10
N TYR A 154 8.26 12.41 -7.51
CA TYR A 154 7.12 13.13 -8.05
C TYR A 154 5.93 12.85 -7.15
N GLN A 155 5.36 13.90 -6.58
CA GLN A 155 4.25 13.78 -5.65
C GLN A 155 3.12 14.71 -6.08
N GLU A 156 1.97 14.11 -6.35
CA GLU A 156 0.72 14.83 -6.61
C GLU A 156 0.28 15.59 -5.37
N GLN A 157 -0.49 16.66 -5.55
CA GLN A 157 -0.91 17.51 -4.43
C GLN A 157 -1.98 16.82 -3.58
N SER A 158 -2.92 16.12 -4.19
CA SER A 158 -4.05 15.50 -3.52
C SER A 158 -4.38 14.12 -4.07
N LEU A 159 -4.87 13.26 -3.16
CA LEU A 159 -5.46 11.97 -3.47
C LEU A 159 -6.94 12.09 -3.89
N ASP A 160 -7.59 13.24 -3.67
CA ASP A 160 -9.03 13.41 -3.92
C ASP A 160 -9.41 13.23 -5.40
N ASP A 161 -8.43 13.42 -6.31
CA ASP A 161 -8.59 13.26 -7.77
C ASP A 161 -7.97 11.94 -8.26
N LEU A 162 -8.14 10.84 -7.53
CA LEU A 162 -7.53 9.53 -7.82
C LEU A 162 -7.74 9.00 -9.24
N TRP A 163 -8.89 9.28 -9.86
CA TRP A 163 -9.22 8.85 -11.22
C TRP A 163 -8.60 9.72 -12.30
N PHE A 164 -8.13 10.92 -11.93
CA PHE A 164 -7.52 11.88 -12.84
C PHE A 164 -6.08 12.19 -12.46
N TYR A 165 -5.21 12.29 -13.46
CA TYR A 165 -3.83 12.75 -13.30
C TYR A 165 -3.39 13.50 -14.55
N GLU A 166 -2.47 14.45 -14.38
CA GLU A 166 -1.88 15.16 -15.49
C GLU A 166 -0.77 14.32 -16.14
N ALA A 167 -1.13 13.56 -17.18
CA ALA A 167 -0.20 12.66 -17.85
C ALA A 167 1.04 13.38 -18.44
N PRO A 168 0.96 14.58 -19.08
CA PRO A 168 2.12 15.22 -19.68
C PRO A 168 3.22 15.59 -18.67
N PRO A 169 2.96 16.22 -17.50
CA PRO A 169 4.00 16.49 -16.50
C PRO A 169 4.63 15.23 -15.94
N LEU A 170 3.81 14.22 -15.62
CA LEU A 170 4.27 12.93 -15.10
C LEU A 170 5.16 12.20 -16.13
N LEU A 171 4.75 12.18 -17.41
CA LEU A 171 5.55 11.59 -18.48
C LEU A 171 6.90 12.30 -18.65
N LYS A 172 6.91 13.64 -18.62
CA LYS A 172 8.14 14.42 -18.72
C LYS A 172 9.10 14.08 -17.57
N TRP A 173 8.57 13.91 -16.37
CA TRP A 173 9.37 13.48 -15.23
C TRP A 173 9.92 12.07 -15.43
N LEU A 174 9.10 11.08 -15.82
CA LEU A 174 9.57 9.71 -16.10
C LEU A 174 10.68 9.67 -17.16
N GLN A 175 10.56 10.48 -18.21
CA GLN A 175 11.58 10.58 -19.27
C GLN A 175 12.88 11.26 -18.81
N SER A 176 12.83 12.05 -17.74
CA SER A 176 14.02 12.71 -17.17
C SER A 176 14.81 11.83 -16.19
N LEU A 177 14.26 10.68 -15.80
CA LEU A 177 14.92 9.79 -14.85
C LEU A 177 16.18 9.17 -15.45
N PRO A 178 17.30 9.10 -14.70
CA PRO A 178 18.48 8.36 -15.12
C PRO A 178 18.16 6.86 -15.19
N LEU A 179 18.66 6.17 -16.22
CA LEU A 179 18.30 4.77 -16.46
C LEU A 179 19.47 3.82 -16.20
N PRO A 180 19.24 2.62 -15.67
CA PRO A 180 17.96 2.11 -15.18
C PRO A 180 17.58 2.72 -13.83
N THR A 181 16.28 2.92 -13.60
CA THR A 181 15.72 3.44 -12.33
C THR A 181 14.81 2.42 -11.66
N ALA A 182 14.92 2.32 -10.34
CA ALA A 182 13.98 1.64 -9.46
C ALA A 182 12.92 2.64 -8.97
N LEU A 183 11.67 2.45 -9.36
CA LEU A 183 10.55 3.32 -8.99
C LEU A 183 9.67 2.63 -7.95
N PHE A 184 9.52 3.26 -6.79
CA PHE A 184 8.58 2.86 -5.76
C PHE A 184 7.32 3.72 -5.85
N ALA A 185 6.19 3.11 -6.18
CA ALA A 185 4.88 3.75 -6.17
C ALA A 185 4.24 3.60 -4.79
N CYS A 186 3.58 4.64 -4.31
CA CYS A 186 3.02 4.66 -2.97
C CYS A 186 1.93 3.61 -2.72
N ASP A 187 1.23 3.15 -3.76
CA ASP A 187 0.27 2.04 -3.76
C ASP A 187 0.20 1.36 -5.14
N ASP A 188 -0.62 0.30 -5.26
CA ASP A 188 -0.74 -0.45 -6.51
C ASP A 188 -1.47 0.32 -7.61
N ASN A 189 -2.45 1.18 -7.28
CA ASN A 189 -3.12 2.02 -8.27
C ASN A 189 -2.14 2.98 -8.93
N GLN A 190 -1.24 3.57 -8.12
CA GLN A 190 -0.19 4.45 -8.63
C GLN A 190 0.86 3.66 -9.41
N GLY A 191 1.19 2.45 -8.97
CA GLY A 191 2.06 1.53 -9.70
C GLY A 191 1.49 1.17 -11.08
N ASN A 192 0.20 0.84 -11.14
CA ASN A 192 -0.50 0.58 -12.41
C ASN A 192 -0.49 1.80 -13.34
N ARG A 193 -0.79 2.99 -12.81
CA ARG A 193 -0.77 4.25 -13.57
C ARG A 193 0.58 4.50 -14.24
N ILE A 194 1.68 4.27 -13.50
CA ILE A 194 3.04 4.39 -14.07
C ILE A 194 3.30 3.32 -15.13
N THR A 195 2.87 2.06 -14.92
CA THR A 195 3.03 0.99 -15.93
C THR A 195 2.29 1.30 -17.21
N GLU A 196 1.04 1.77 -17.11
CA GLU A 196 0.24 2.19 -18.25
C GLU A 196 0.91 3.33 -19.05
N LEU A 197 1.37 4.36 -18.33
CA LEU A 197 2.05 5.50 -18.95
C LEU A 197 3.35 5.09 -19.63
N CYS A 198 4.12 4.19 -19.01
CA CYS A 198 5.33 3.61 -19.60
C CYS A 198 5.00 2.82 -20.87
N LYS A 199 3.95 1.98 -20.84
CA LYS A 199 3.53 1.16 -21.98
C LYS A 199 3.13 2.00 -23.17
N VAL A 200 2.27 3.00 -22.99
CA VAL A 200 1.79 3.89 -24.07
C VAL A 200 2.94 4.69 -24.70
N ASN A 201 3.99 5.00 -23.92
CA ASN A 201 5.12 5.79 -24.37
C ASN A 201 6.39 4.96 -24.68
N ASN A 202 6.27 3.64 -24.82
CA ASN A 202 7.36 2.73 -25.17
C ASN A 202 8.56 2.78 -24.18
N ILE A 203 8.32 3.08 -22.92
CA ILE A 203 9.30 2.96 -21.84
C ILE A 203 9.24 1.53 -21.31
N ARG A 204 10.34 0.78 -21.48
CA ARG A 204 10.36 -0.64 -21.12
C ARG A 204 10.39 -0.84 -19.60
N VAL A 205 9.41 -1.59 -19.09
CA VAL A 205 9.34 -2.07 -17.72
C VAL A 205 9.63 -3.59 -17.77
N PRO A 206 10.54 -4.12 -16.97
CA PRO A 206 11.40 -3.47 -15.97
C PRO A 206 12.76 -2.95 -16.50
N ASP A 207 13.11 -3.15 -17.75
CA ASP A 207 14.48 -2.90 -18.28
C ASP A 207 14.99 -1.47 -18.06
N LYS A 208 14.12 -0.49 -18.20
CA LYS A 208 14.42 0.93 -18.03
C LYS A 208 13.96 1.43 -16.66
N ILE A 209 12.73 1.13 -16.32
CA ILE A 209 12.13 1.50 -15.03
C ILE A 209 11.52 0.24 -14.43
N ALA A 210 12.05 -0.21 -13.30
CA ALA A 210 11.40 -1.26 -12.49
C ALA A 210 10.41 -0.61 -11.53
N ILE A 211 9.22 -1.19 -11.39
CA ILE A 211 8.11 -0.58 -10.63
C ILE A 211 7.66 -1.52 -9.53
N LEU A 212 7.61 -1.01 -8.29
CA LEU A 212 7.11 -1.72 -7.11
C LEU A 212 5.94 -0.93 -6.51
N GLY A 213 4.81 -1.59 -6.32
CA GLY A 213 3.63 -1.06 -5.64
C GLY A 213 3.51 -1.52 -4.19
N VAL A 214 2.38 -1.24 -3.57
CA VAL A 214 2.03 -1.62 -2.19
C VAL A 214 0.55 -1.98 -2.12
N ASP A 215 0.21 -2.87 -1.19
CA ASP A 215 -1.09 -3.42 -0.78
C ASP A 215 -1.40 -4.79 -1.40
N ASN A 216 -0.70 -5.16 -2.46
CA ASN A 216 -0.88 -6.42 -3.19
C ASN A 216 -2.35 -6.67 -3.60
N ASP A 217 -2.97 -5.65 -4.18
CA ASP A 217 -4.27 -5.81 -4.82
C ASP A 217 -4.12 -6.69 -6.07
N GLU A 218 -4.62 -7.93 -5.99
CA GLU A 218 -4.43 -8.91 -7.07
C GLU A 218 -5.05 -8.45 -8.40
N ILE A 219 -6.16 -7.72 -8.35
CA ILE A 219 -6.83 -7.24 -9.56
C ILE A 219 -5.95 -6.19 -10.22
N ILE A 220 -5.52 -5.18 -9.47
CA ILE A 220 -4.68 -4.09 -9.98
C ILE A 220 -3.32 -4.60 -10.41
N CYS A 221 -2.69 -5.46 -9.60
CA CYS A 221 -1.38 -6.03 -9.94
C CYS A 221 -1.41 -6.85 -11.24
N ASN A 222 -2.50 -7.58 -11.51
CA ASN A 222 -2.66 -8.37 -12.74
C ASN A 222 -3.20 -7.55 -13.91
N LEU A 223 -3.89 -6.43 -13.67
CA LEU A 223 -4.30 -5.46 -14.69
C LEU A 223 -3.09 -4.77 -15.30
N SER A 224 -2.06 -4.51 -14.49
CA SER A 224 -0.82 -3.87 -14.92
C SER A 224 -0.08 -4.72 -15.96
N ASP A 225 0.53 -4.06 -16.96
CA ASP A 225 1.32 -4.72 -17.98
C ASP A 225 2.71 -4.05 -18.11
N PRO A 226 3.79 -4.74 -17.68
CA PRO A 226 3.81 -6.09 -17.09
C PRO A 226 3.18 -6.16 -15.70
N PRO A 227 2.75 -7.36 -15.23
CA PRO A 227 2.17 -7.56 -13.90
C PRO A 227 3.01 -6.95 -12.79
N LEU A 228 2.36 -6.20 -11.89
CA LEU A 228 2.99 -5.35 -10.90
C LEU A 228 3.44 -6.14 -9.66
N SER A 229 4.72 -6.04 -9.34
CA SER A 229 5.27 -6.47 -8.04
C SER A 229 4.77 -5.54 -6.93
N SER A 230 4.44 -6.07 -5.77
CA SER A 230 3.85 -5.28 -4.69
C SER A 230 4.24 -5.78 -3.31
N ILE A 231 4.28 -4.87 -2.34
CA ILE A 231 4.47 -5.17 -0.92
C ILE A 231 3.12 -5.51 -0.31
N SER A 232 3.01 -6.66 0.36
CA SER A 232 1.79 -7.04 1.06
C SER A 232 1.84 -6.64 2.54
N HIS A 233 0.65 -6.30 3.09
CA HIS A 233 0.44 -6.03 4.51
C HIS A 233 -0.49 -7.07 5.15
N ASN A 234 -0.41 -7.20 6.49
CA ASN A 234 -1.28 -8.09 7.26
C ASN A 234 -2.67 -7.48 7.55
N ILE A 235 -3.35 -6.95 6.51
CA ILE A 235 -4.61 -6.21 6.66
C ILE A 235 -5.71 -7.06 7.32
N VAL A 236 -5.81 -8.34 6.96
CA VAL A 236 -6.79 -9.27 7.58
C VAL A 236 -6.55 -9.40 9.09
N ARG A 237 -5.28 -9.51 9.50
CA ARG A 237 -4.91 -9.54 10.92
C ARG A 237 -5.27 -8.23 11.62
N GLY A 238 -5.02 -7.10 10.97
CA GLY A 238 -5.41 -5.77 11.48
C GLY A 238 -6.92 -5.63 11.68
N GLY A 239 -7.73 -6.15 10.76
CA GLY A 239 -9.19 -6.19 10.93
C GLY A 239 -9.64 -7.04 12.14
N PHE A 240 -8.97 -8.17 12.38
CA PHE A 240 -9.20 -9.00 13.54
C PHE A 240 -8.84 -8.25 14.85
N GLU A 241 -7.68 -7.61 14.90
CA GLU A 241 -7.23 -6.83 16.05
C GLU A 241 -8.11 -5.60 16.32
N ALA A 242 -8.61 -4.95 15.27
CA ALA A 242 -9.57 -3.85 15.41
C ALA A 242 -10.90 -4.31 16.02
N ALA A 243 -11.39 -5.49 15.63
CA ALA A 243 -12.59 -6.07 16.23
C ALA A 243 -12.37 -6.43 17.71
N GLU A 244 -11.23 -7.04 18.06
CA GLU A 244 -10.84 -7.31 19.43
C GLU A 244 -10.77 -6.02 20.26
N LEU A 245 -10.18 -4.96 19.72
CA LEU A 245 -10.10 -3.66 20.37
C LEU A 245 -11.50 -3.07 20.64
N ILE A 246 -12.43 -3.17 19.68
CA ILE A 246 -13.82 -2.72 19.87
C ILE A 246 -14.46 -3.43 21.05
N VAL A 247 -14.33 -4.75 21.15
CA VAL A 247 -14.92 -5.52 22.27
C VAL A 247 -14.34 -5.09 23.62
N ARG A 248 -13.03 -4.89 23.69
CA ARG A 248 -12.34 -4.41 24.90
C ARG A 248 -12.84 -3.02 25.31
N LEU A 249 -13.01 -2.12 24.35
CA LEU A 249 -13.52 -0.76 24.61
C LEU A 249 -15.01 -0.76 25.02
N LEU A 250 -15.84 -1.65 24.47
CA LEU A 250 -17.24 -1.81 24.87
C LEU A 250 -17.38 -2.38 26.29
N ASN A 251 -16.42 -3.19 26.74
CA ASN A 251 -16.38 -3.74 28.10
C ASN A 251 -15.77 -2.77 29.13
N GLU A 252 -15.59 -1.49 28.78
CA GLU A 252 -15.01 -0.45 29.63
C GLU A 252 -13.61 -0.81 30.19
N GLU A 253 -12.89 -1.70 29.54
CA GLU A 253 -11.50 -1.91 29.88
C GLU A 253 -10.74 -0.58 29.72
N LYS A 254 -9.96 -0.21 30.75
CA LYS A 254 -9.05 0.95 30.68
C LYS A 254 -7.93 0.64 29.67
N VAL A 255 -8.27 0.69 28.41
CA VAL A 255 -7.31 0.55 27.31
C VAL A 255 -6.75 1.94 27.06
N ASN A 256 -5.45 2.14 27.29
CA ASN A 256 -4.78 3.26 26.63
C ASN A 256 -5.04 3.09 25.14
N TYR A 257 -5.55 4.13 24.46
CA TYR A 257 -5.81 4.08 23.03
C TYR A 257 -4.54 3.62 22.32
N GLN A 258 -4.53 2.34 21.92
CA GLN A 258 -3.45 1.76 21.14
C GLN A 258 -3.92 1.67 19.70
N ASP A 259 -3.11 2.18 18.79
CA ASP A 259 -3.33 2.04 17.37
C ASP A 259 -3.17 0.56 16.96
N VAL A 260 -3.97 0.12 15.99
CA VAL A 260 -3.78 -1.15 15.30
C VAL A 260 -2.79 -0.92 14.18
N VAL A 261 -1.57 -1.45 14.31
CA VAL A 261 -0.48 -1.18 13.38
C VAL A 261 -0.26 -2.34 12.42
N LEU A 262 -0.62 -2.13 11.16
CA LEU A 262 -0.42 -3.08 10.06
C LEU A 262 1.07 -3.17 9.71
N GLN A 263 1.61 -4.40 9.71
CA GLN A 263 3.01 -4.63 9.35
C GLN A 263 3.15 -5.05 7.89
N PRO A 264 4.18 -4.59 7.18
CA PRO A 264 4.56 -5.18 5.90
C PRO A 264 5.04 -6.62 6.12
N ILE A 265 4.57 -7.55 5.28
CA ILE A 265 4.89 -8.98 5.38
C ILE A 265 6.03 -9.35 4.46
N ASN A 266 5.81 -9.19 3.15
CA ASN A 266 6.75 -9.59 2.11
C ASN A 266 6.47 -8.84 0.80
N ILE A 267 7.36 -9.03 -0.16
CA ILE A 267 7.20 -8.54 -1.54
C ILE A 267 6.78 -9.71 -2.42
N ILE A 268 5.63 -9.55 -3.06
CA ILE A 268 5.17 -10.47 -4.10
C ILE A 268 5.81 -10.05 -5.43
N ASN A 269 6.83 -10.81 -5.83
CA ASN A 269 7.54 -10.54 -7.07
C ASN A 269 6.68 -10.93 -8.29
N ARG A 270 6.55 -9.97 -9.23
CA ARG A 270 5.97 -10.17 -10.56
C ARG A 270 6.93 -9.58 -11.61
N LEU A 271 6.46 -9.44 -12.85
CA LEU A 271 7.33 -9.04 -13.96
C LEU A 271 7.82 -7.60 -13.91
N SER A 272 7.11 -6.67 -13.24
CA SER A 272 7.49 -5.25 -13.20
C SER A 272 8.81 -4.95 -12.48
N THR A 273 9.35 -5.92 -11.74
CA THR A 273 10.67 -5.83 -11.08
C THR A 273 11.57 -7.01 -11.42
N ASP A 274 11.22 -7.83 -12.42
CA ASP A 274 11.96 -9.05 -12.76
C ASP A 274 13.22 -8.77 -13.60
N PHE A 275 14.04 -7.88 -13.08
CA PHE A 275 15.30 -7.45 -13.69
C PHE A 275 16.33 -7.19 -12.58
N TYR A 276 17.59 -7.44 -12.89
CA TYR A 276 18.73 -7.08 -12.05
C TYR A 276 19.58 -6.04 -12.79
N SER A 277 19.84 -4.91 -12.12
CA SER A 277 20.73 -3.87 -12.65
C SER A 277 22.17 -4.32 -12.44
N THR A 278 22.78 -4.88 -13.48
CA THR A 278 24.19 -5.27 -13.48
C THR A 278 24.90 -4.67 -14.67
N THR A 279 26.16 -4.29 -14.51
CA THR A 279 27.03 -3.80 -15.59
C THR A 279 27.64 -4.95 -16.39
N ASP A 280 27.59 -6.18 -15.88
CA ASP A 280 28.13 -7.36 -16.57
C ASP A 280 27.19 -7.82 -17.67
N THR A 281 27.62 -7.66 -18.93
CA THR A 281 26.84 -7.99 -20.13
C THR A 281 26.54 -9.49 -20.25
N HIS A 282 27.40 -10.36 -19.74
CA HIS A 282 27.18 -11.81 -19.77
C HIS A 282 26.06 -12.18 -18.79
N ILE A 283 26.08 -11.61 -17.59
CA ILE A 283 25.01 -11.81 -16.58
C ILE A 283 23.68 -11.26 -17.11
N GLN A 284 23.67 -10.08 -17.72
CA GLN A 284 22.46 -9.54 -18.36
C GLN A 284 21.89 -10.50 -19.42
N THR A 285 22.75 -11.06 -20.25
CA THR A 285 22.34 -11.99 -21.32
C THR A 285 21.74 -13.28 -20.74
N ILE A 286 22.37 -13.84 -19.71
CA ILE A 286 21.88 -15.04 -19.01
C ILE A 286 20.52 -14.76 -18.35
N LEU A 287 20.37 -13.65 -17.66
CA LEU A 287 19.12 -13.28 -17.01
C LEU A 287 17.99 -13.05 -18.04
N LYS A 288 18.28 -12.42 -19.17
CA LYS A 288 17.31 -12.26 -20.28
C LYS A 288 16.90 -13.60 -20.87
N TYR A 289 17.84 -14.52 -21.04
CA TYR A 289 17.54 -15.85 -21.53
C TYR A 289 16.63 -16.61 -20.57
N ILE A 290 16.95 -16.64 -19.27
CA ILE A 290 16.16 -17.29 -18.23
C ILE A 290 14.73 -16.71 -18.21
N ASN A 291 14.59 -15.39 -18.27
CA ASN A 291 13.27 -14.73 -18.25
C ASN A 291 12.44 -15.04 -19.49
N LYS A 292 13.06 -15.10 -20.67
CA LYS A 292 12.40 -15.42 -21.93
C LYS A 292 11.84 -16.86 -21.96
N HIS A 293 12.55 -17.79 -21.32
CA HIS A 293 12.21 -19.22 -21.34
C HIS A 293 11.52 -19.70 -20.04
N ARG A 294 11.05 -18.77 -19.23
CA ARG A 294 10.46 -19.04 -17.90
C ARG A 294 9.17 -19.87 -17.95
N SER A 295 8.45 -19.85 -19.07
CA SER A 295 7.18 -20.59 -19.29
C SER A 295 7.38 -21.99 -19.90
N GLU A 296 8.63 -22.38 -20.20
CA GLU A 296 8.90 -23.71 -20.74
C GLU A 296 8.96 -24.75 -19.63
N GLU A 297 8.69 -26.03 -19.95
CA GLU A 297 8.54 -27.14 -18.98
C GLU A 297 9.75 -27.42 -18.06
N HIS A 298 10.90 -26.75 -18.28
CA HIS A 298 12.12 -26.85 -17.47
C HIS A 298 12.25 -25.78 -16.37
N THR A 299 11.15 -25.32 -15.82
CA THR A 299 11.10 -24.20 -14.85
C THR A 299 11.96 -24.42 -13.59
N SER A 300 12.16 -25.64 -13.11
CA SER A 300 12.94 -25.92 -11.90
C SER A 300 14.44 -25.72 -12.12
N GLU A 301 14.98 -26.11 -13.26
CA GLU A 301 16.40 -25.94 -13.60
C GLU A 301 16.74 -24.47 -13.89
N LEU A 302 15.85 -23.76 -14.60
CA LEU A 302 16.00 -22.33 -14.89
C LEU A 302 15.88 -21.47 -13.63
N GLN A 303 15.02 -21.85 -12.68
CA GLN A 303 14.93 -21.18 -11.38
C GLN A 303 16.20 -21.41 -10.55
N SER A 304 16.76 -22.61 -10.58
CA SER A 304 18.02 -22.93 -9.91
C SER A 304 19.20 -22.15 -10.47
N LEU A 305 19.30 -22.04 -11.80
CA LEU A 305 20.29 -21.21 -12.51
C LEU A 305 20.14 -19.71 -12.16
N ARG A 306 18.91 -19.22 -12.06
CA ARG A 306 18.63 -17.84 -11.66
C ARG A 306 19.11 -17.56 -10.24
N HIS A 307 18.84 -18.46 -9.29
CA HIS A 307 19.34 -18.36 -7.92
C HIS A 307 20.87 -18.37 -7.84
N LEU A 308 21.52 -19.18 -8.66
CA LEU A 308 22.98 -19.25 -8.73
C LEU A 308 23.57 -17.93 -9.25
N VAL A 309 23.01 -17.38 -10.33
CA VAL A 309 23.44 -16.09 -10.90
C VAL A 309 23.21 -14.94 -9.91
N CYS A 310 22.07 -14.94 -9.21
CA CYS A 310 21.81 -13.94 -8.16
C CYS A 310 22.80 -14.03 -7.00
N ARG A 311 23.20 -15.25 -6.56
CA ARG A 311 24.24 -15.44 -5.54
C ARG A 311 25.60 -14.90 -5.99
N LEU A 312 26.00 -15.18 -7.21
CA LEU A 312 27.26 -14.69 -7.79
C LEU A 312 27.32 -13.17 -7.94
N LEU A 313 26.14 -12.51 -8.05
CA LEU A 313 26.03 -11.03 -8.07
C LEU A 313 26.15 -10.42 -6.66
N LEU A 314 25.78 -11.16 -5.61
CA LEU A 314 25.82 -10.69 -4.23
C LEU A 314 27.17 -10.95 -3.53
N GLU A 315 28.03 -11.82 -4.08
CA GLU A 315 29.34 -12.16 -3.56
C GLU A 315 30.48 -11.30 -4.16
N LYS A 316 30.18 -10.38 -5.06
CA LYS A 316 31.08 -9.36 -5.61
C LYS A 316 30.72 -7.96 -5.07
#